data_b0163a46c5c93bdfe2780cdbdfd5f881
#
_entry.id   b0163a46c5c93bdfe2780cdbdfd5f881
#
_cell.length_a   1.000
_cell.length_b   1.000
_cell.length_c   1.000
_cell.angle_alpha   90.00
_cell.angle_beta   90.00
_cell.angle_gamma   90.00
#
_symmetry.space_group_name_H-M   'P 1'
#
loop_
_entity.id
_entity.type
_entity.pdbx_description
1 polymer ?
#
loop_
_entity_poly.entity_id
_entity_poly.type
_entity_poly.pdbx_seq_one_letter_code
_entity_poly.pdbx_strand_id
1 'polypeptide(L)'
;MNKGNLGQMLKQVQQMQAKMQEVQTELEKAEVEATSGGGMVKVICNGKNEIVSIKIDPEVVNKDDVEMLQDLVLAAVNSAREKVQEMQTEKMSALTGGLNIPGMNFPF
;
A
#
# COMPACT_ATOMS: atom_id res chain seq x y z
N MET A 1 0.89 -0.98 42.07
CA MET A 1 1.47 -0.99 40.73
C MET A 1 2.92 -0.60 40.78
N ASN A 2 3.78 -1.41 40.22
CA ASN A 2 5.21 -1.23 40.28
C ASN A 2 5.63 -0.15 39.28
N LYS A 3 6.44 0.83 39.72
CA LYS A 3 6.91 1.94 38.85
C LYS A 3 7.70 1.44 37.64
N GLY A 4 8.38 0.29 37.77
CA GLY A 4 9.13 -0.31 36.67
C GLY A 4 8.24 -0.79 35.54
N ASN A 5 7.05 -1.28 35.84
CA ASN A 5 6.10 -1.73 34.81
C ASN A 5 5.53 -0.58 33.99
N LEU A 6 5.25 0.52 34.65
CA LEU A 6 4.74 1.71 33.96
C LEU A 6 5.78 2.28 33.01
N GLY A 7 7.05 2.35 33.45
CA GLY A 7 8.12 2.82 32.58
C GLY A 7 8.34 1.92 31.37
N GLN A 8 8.24 0.61 31.54
CA GLN A 8 8.36 -0.35 30.45
C GLN A 8 7.20 -0.22 29.46
N MET A 9 5.99 -0.02 29.96
CA MET A 9 4.82 0.18 29.11
C MET A 9 4.95 1.44 28.25
N LEU A 10 5.40 2.53 28.86
CA LEU A 10 5.63 3.78 28.13
C LEU A 10 6.70 3.61 27.06
N LYS A 11 7.77 2.88 27.39
CA LYS A 11 8.84 2.60 26.44
C LYS A 11 8.34 1.78 25.25
N GLN A 12 7.49 0.77 25.51
CA GLN A 12 6.89 -0.04 24.45
C GLN A 12 6.01 0.78 23.54
N VAL A 13 5.21 1.69 24.10
CA VAL A 13 4.34 2.59 23.32
C VAL A 13 5.20 3.50 22.44
N GLN A 14 6.28 4.05 22.98
CA GLN A 14 7.19 4.90 22.20
C GLN A 14 7.84 4.13 21.06
N GLN A 15 8.27 2.89 21.32
CA GLN A 15 8.85 2.03 20.28
C GLN A 15 7.83 1.70 19.20
N MET A 16 6.60 1.44 19.59
CA MET A 16 5.52 1.16 18.63
C MET A 16 5.25 2.37 17.75
N GLN A 17 5.18 3.56 18.33
CA GLN A 17 4.97 4.79 17.56
C GLN A 17 6.12 5.03 16.59
N ALA A 18 7.35 4.79 17.01
CA ALA A 18 8.52 4.93 16.15
C ALA A 18 8.45 3.96 14.97
N LYS A 19 8.07 2.71 15.22
CA LYS A 19 7.93 1.70 14.17
C LYS A 19 6.80 2.02 13.21
N MET A 20 5.67 2.52 13.72
CA MET A 20 4.56 2.93 12.86
C MET A 20 4.97 4.08 11.95
N GLN A 21 5.72 5.04 12.47
CA GLN A 21 6.22 6.15 11.69
C GLN A 21 7.21 5.69 10.63
N GLU A 22 8.08 4.74 10.99
CA GLU A 22 9.01 4.12 10.06
C GLU A 22 8.27 3.42 8.91
N VAL A 23 7.23 2.65 9.24
CA VAL A 23 6.40 1.97 8.23
C VAL A 23 5.73 2.99 7.31
N GLN A 24 5.20 4.08 7.85
CA GLN A 24 4.59 5.13 7.04
C GLN A 24 5.59 5.76 6.08
N THR A 25 6.83 5.99 6.55
CA THR A 25 7.89 6.54 5.71
C THR A 25 8.26 5.55 4.60
N GLU A 26 8.35 4.27 4.92
CA GLU A 26 8.59 3.24 3.92
C GLU A 26 7.49 3.17 2.88
N LEU A 27 6.22 3.27 3.31
CA LEU A 27 5.08 3.26 2.41
C LEU A 27 5.07 4.47 1.49
N GLU A 28 5.47 5.64 1.98
CA GLU A 28 5.57 6.83 1.14
C GLU A 28 6.54 6.65 -0.02
N LYS A 29 7.63 5.92 0.21
CA LYS A 29 8.69 5.71 -0.77
C LYS A 29 8.48 4.45 -1.61
N ALA A 30 7.69 3.51 -1.13
CA ALA A 30 7.43 2.27 -1.84
C ALA A 30 6.51 2.53 -3.03
N GLU A 31 6.77 1.82 -4.12
CA GLU A 31 5.95 1.93 -5.33
C GLU A 31 5.60 0.54 -5.82
N VAL A 32 4.39 0.41 -6.34
CA VAL A 32 3.94 -0.79 -7.03
C VAL A 32 3.62 -0.43 -8.48
N GLU A 33 3.81 -1.39 -9.35
CA GLU A 33 3.50 -1.23 -10.76
C GLU A 33 2.43 -2.24 -11.14
N ALA A 34 1.45 -1.79 -11.89
CA ALA A 34 0.42 -2.67 -12.45
C ALA A 34 0.22 -2.32 -13.91
N THR A 35 -0.16 -3.31 -14.69
CA THR A 35 -0.37 -3.14 -16.12
C THR A 35 -1.70 -3.75 -16.53
N SER A 36 -2.19 -3.33 -17.70
CA SER A 36 -3.33 -3.94 -18.36
C SER A 36 -3.07 -3.97 -19.87
N GLY A 37 -3.88 -4.76 -20.57
CA GLY A 37 -3.77 -4.86 -22.03
C GLY A 37 -2.41 -5.36 -22.51
N GLY A 38 -1.82 -6.32 -21.81
CA GLY A 38 -0.52 -6.84 -22.18
C GLY A 38 0.63 -5.86 -22.00
N GLY A 39 0.50 -4.92 -21.07
CA GLY A 39 1.51 -3.90 -20.80
C GLY A 39 1.28 -2.59 -21.52
N MET A 40 0.19 -2.48 -22.27
CA MET A 40 -0.13 -1.24 -23.01
C MET A 40 -0.44 -0.06 -22.11
N VAL A 41 -1.01 -0.32 -20.93
CA VAL A 41 -1.23 0.69 -19.90
C VAL A 41 -0.49 0.26 -18.66
N LYS A 42 0.30 1.18 -18.10
CA LYS A 42 1.12 0.93 -16.91
C LYS A 42 0.82 2.01 -15.89
N VAL A 43 0.52 1.60 -14.66
CA VAL A 43 0.23 2.51 -13.56
C VAL A 43 1.22 2.26 -12.44
N ILE A 44 1.77 3.33 -11.90
CA ILE A 44 2.62 3.27 -10.71
C ILE A 44 1.88 3.97 -9.57
N CYS A 45 1.80 3.30 -8.43
CA CYS A 45 1.12 3.77 -7.24
C CYS A 45 2.05 3.64 -6.04
N ASN A 46 2.06 4.64 -5.15
CA ASN A 46 2.89 4.55 -3.96
C ASN A 46 2.15 3.85 -2.81
N GLY A 47 2.86 3.61 -1.71
CA GLY A 47 2.29 2.90 -0.56
C GLY A 47 1.20 3.66 0.18
N LYS A 48 1.01 4.94 -0.13
CA LYS A 48 -0.10 5.74 0.39
C LYS A 48 -1.33 5.71 -0.52
N ASN A 49 -1.31 4.84 -1.53
CA ASN A 49 -2.40 4.70 -2.49
C ASN A 49 -2.57 5.91 -3.41
N GLU A 50 -1.49 6.63 -3.63
CA GLU A 50 -1.48 7.75 -4.58
C GLU A 50 -0.97 7.26 -5.93
N ILE A 51 -1.67 7.63 -7.01
CA ILE A 51 -1.22 7.32 -8.36
C ILE A 51 -0.09 8.28 -8.71
N VAL A 52 1.08 7.73 -8.97
CA VAL A 52 2.28 8.50 -9.26
C VAL A 52 2.45 8.74 -10.76
N SER A 53 2.11 7.73 -11.55
CA SER A 53 2.35 7.79 -12.99
C SER A 53 1.38 6.88 -13.72
N ILE A 54 0.95 7.32 -14.89
CA ILE A 54 0.18 6.50 -15.83
C ILE A 54 0.88 6.62 -17.18
N LYS A 55 1.30 5.48 -17.74
CA LYS A 55 1.89 5.42 -19.07
C LYS A 55 0.97 4.66 -20.00
N ILE A 56 0.66 5.25 -21.13
CA ILE A 56 -0.26 4.68 -22.11
C ILE A 56 0.49 4.56 -23.43
N ASP A 57 0.49 3.34 -23.98
CA ASP A 57 1.05 3.13 -25.31
C ASP A 57 0.15 3.81 -26.35
N PRO A 58 0.73 4.61 -27.25
CA PRO A 58 -0.08 5.30 -28.26
C PRO A 58 -0.93 4.38 -29.14
N GLU A 59 -0.54 3.12 -29.29
CA GLU A 59 -1.27 2.14 -30.08
C GLU A 59 -2.71 1.90 -29.57
N VAL A 60 -2.93 2.07 -28.26
CA VAL A 60 -4.27 1.89 -27.68
C VAL A 60 -5.07 3.19 -27.62
N VAL A 61 -4.49 4.27 -28.08
CA VAL A 61 -5.19 5.57 -28.15
C VAL A 61 -5.87 5.68 -29.50
N ASN A 62 -7.14 5.29 -29.52
CA ASN A 62 -7.94 5.28 -30.74
C ASN A 62 -9.21 6.10 -30.48
N LYS A 63 -9.36 7.18 -31.23
CA LYS A 63 -10.52 8.07 -31.04
C LYS A 63 -11.85 7.38 -31.36
N ASP A 64 -11.82 6.29 -32.11
CA ASP A 64 -13.01 5.53 -32.47
C ASP A 64 -13.34 4.43 -31.45
N ASP A 65 -12.45 4.22 -30.48
CA ASP A 65 -12.67 3.23 -29.41
C ASP A 65 -12.10 3.74 -28.07
N VAL A 66 -12.63 4.85 -27.61
CA VAL A 66 -12.22 5.47 -26.34
C VAL A 66 -12.61 4.58 -25.16
N GLU A 67 -13.70 3.84 -25.27
CA GLU A 67 -14.18 2.95 -24.23
C GLU A 67 -13.15 1.87 -23.87
N MET A 68 -12.48 1.30 -24.87
CA MET A 68 -11.42 0.34 -24.64
C MET A 68 -10.29 0.96 -23.79
N LEU A 69 -9.87 2.17 -24.13
CA LEU A 69 -8.85 2.87 -23.38
C LEU A 69 -9.28 3.11 -21.92
N GLN A 70 -10.52 3.54 -21.73
CA GLN A 70 -11.09 3.76 -20.39
C GLN A 70 -11.04 2.47 -19.55
N ASP A 71 -11.43 1.36 -20.15
CA ASP A 71 -11.41 0.06 -19.46
C ASP A 71 -10.00 -0.38 -19.12
N LEU A 72 -9.03 -0.17 -20.01
CA LEU A 72 -7.64 -0.51 -19.75
C LEU A 72 -7.05 0.32 -18.60
N VAL A 73 -7.33 1.63 -18.60
CA VAL A 73 -6.84 2.51 -17.51
C VAL A 73 -7.49 2.12 -16.19
N LEU A 74 -8.78 1.89 -16.20
CA LEU A 74 -9.50 1.48 -14.99
C LEU A 74 -8.94 0.18 -14.41
N ALA A 75 -8.73 -0.81 -15.27
CA ALA A 75 -8.17 -2.10 -14.83
C ALA A 75 -6.78 -1.94 -14.23
N ALA A 76 -5.91 -1.13 -14.86
CA ALA A 76 -4.56 -0.92 -14.37
C ALA A 76 -4.55 -0.18 -13.03
N VAL A 77 -5.38 0.86 -12.89
CA VAL A 77 -5.49 1.62 -11.63
C VAL A 77 -5.99 0.72 -10.51
N ASN A 78 -7.05 -0.03 -10.74
CA ASN A 78 -7.60 -0.93 -9.72
C ASN A 78 -6.60 -2.01 -9.32
N SER A 79 -5.88 -2.57 -10.29
CA SER A 79 -4.84 -3.55 -10.01
C SER A 79 -3.70 -2.97 -9.16
N ALA A 80 -3.28 -1.74 -9.46
CA ALA A 80 -2.25 -1.06 -8.68
C ALA A 80 -2.71 -0.84 -7.23
N ARG A 81 -3.96 -0.42 -7.05
CA ARG A 81 -4.53 -0.19 -5.72
C ARG A 81 -4.62 -1.47 -4.90
N GLU A 82 -4.99 -2.58 -5.54
CA GLU A 82 -5.00 -3.87 -4.86
C GLU A 82 -3.62 -4.27 -4.39
N LYS A 83 -2.60 -4.06 -5.23
CA LYS A 83 -1.21 -4.35 -4.86
C LYS A 83 -0.75 -3.49 -3.69
N VAL A 84 -1.12 -2.21 -3.67
CA VAL A 84 -0.80 -1.32 -2.56
C VAL A 84 -1.47 -1.83 -1.28
N GLN A 85 -2.73 -2.22 -1.35
CA GLN A 85 -3.45 -2.72 -0.19
C GLN A 85 -2.79 -3.96 0.38
N GLU A 86 -2.37 -4.89 -0.48
CA GLU A 86 -1.62 -6.07 -0.06
C GLU A 86 -0.31 -5.69 0.61
N MET A 87 0.41 -4.74 0.04
CA MET A 87 1.68 -4.26 0.60
C MET A 87 1.48 -3.62 1.96
N GLN A 88 0.44 -2.78 2.12
CA GLN A 88 0.10 -2.15 3.39
C GLN A 88 -0.23 -3.21 4.44
N THR A 89 -1.02 -4.20 4.06
CA THR A 89 -1.40 -5.30 4.95
C THR A 89 -0.17 -6.08 5.41
N GLU A 90 0.73 -6.40 4.49
CA GLU A 90 1.96 -7.12 4.81
C GLU A 90 2.84 -6.33 5.78
N LYS A 91 3.01 -5.05 5.55
CA LYS A 91 3.84 -4.21 6.43
C LYS A 91 3.22 -4.04 7.81
N MET A 92 1.91 -3.91 7.88
CA MET A 92 1.21 -3.83 9.16
C MET A 92 1.23 -5.17 9.89
N SER A 93 1.09 -6.27 9.19
CA SER A 93 1.19 -7.61 9.79
C SER A 93 2.58 -7.85 10.35
N ALA A 94 3.63 -7.44 9.65
CA ALA A 94 5.00 -7.55 10.13
C ALA A 94 5.20 -6.73 11.40
N LEU A 95 4.59 -5.55 11.47
CA LEU A 95 4.65 -4.68 12.63
C LEU A 95 3.93 -5.29 13.84
N THR A 96 2.72 -5.82 13.62
CA THR A 96 1.90 -6.38 14.68
C THR A 96 2.25 -7.82 15.01
N GLY A 97 2.88 -8.55 14.09
CA GLY A 97 3.29 -9.93 14.27
C GLY A 97 4.26 -10.14 15.42
N GLY A 98 5.04 -9.11 15.78
CA GLY A 98 5.92 -9.15 16.94
C GLY A 98 5.22 -8.90 18.26
N LEU A 99 3.95 -8.52 18.24
CA LEU A 99 3.18 -8.13 19.42
C LEU A 99 2.14 -9.16 19.84
N ASN A 100 2.10 -10.27 19.30
CA ASN A 100 1.23 -11.40 19.62
C ASN A 100 0.25 -11.14 20.78
N ILE A 101 -0.75 -10.31 20.56
CA ILE A 101 -1.77 -9.97 21.56
C ILE A 101 -2.95 -10.92 21.38
N PRO A 102 -3.18 -11.86 22.32
CA PRO A 102 -4.27 -12.81 22.18
C PRO A 102 -5.64 -12.11 22.18
N GLY A 103 -6.47 -12.47 21.23
CA GLY A 103 -7.83 -11.97 21.16
C GLY A 103 -8.00 -10.68 20.38
N MET A 104 -6.92 -10.04 19.91
CA MET A 104 -7.04 -8.89 19.04
C MET A 104 -7.04 -9.31 17.57
N ASN A 105 -8.11 -8.99 16.91
CA ASN A 105 -8.28 -9.26 15.50
C ASN A 105 -8.18 -7.94 14.74
N PHE A 106 -7.14 -7.77 13.96
CA PHE A 106 -6.95 -6.55 13.17
C PHE A 106 -7.64 -6.72 11.81
N PRO A 107 -8.62 -5.86 11.49
CA PRO A 107 -9.37 -5.97 10.22
C PRO A 107 -8.58 -5.34 9.06
N PHE A 108 -7.48 -5.92 8.72
CA PHE A 108 -6.69 -5.46 7.60
C PHE A 108 -6.91 -6.32 6.38
#